data_64206d1999909dc16f23dd06227a0ca8
#
_entry.id   64206d1999909dc16f23dd06227a0ca8
#
_cell.length_a   1.000
_cell.length_b   1.000
_cell.length_c   1.000
_cell.angle_alpha   90.00
_cell.angle_beta   90.00
_cell.angle_gamma   90.00
#
_symmetry.space_group_name_H-M   'P 1'
#
loop_
_entity.id
_entity.type
_entity.pdbx_description
1 polymer ?
#
loop_
_entity_poly.entity_id
_entity_poly.type
_entity_poly.pdbx_seq_one_letter_code
_entity_poly.pdbx_strand_id
1 'polypeptide(L)'
;MTENDDNKSENIHTNKGGQKTFTFMSAAGELVTEVIADWMPLHIDDKPAADMFYTAYLVKGDSAQRPITFCINGGPGGSSVFLQFGCAGPRILAYDEEGHEVPGAKGLVDNPSHWLGFTDLVFIDAIGTGYSRLRTEKSTDSDKPPEKKDNPYWAVKKDLASIAEFMRKFLTRHNRWQSPLFFAGESYGGYRAARLAKLFSKEFQLVVNGLIVISPIWQFRDASDSDYSTSQWVNQLPVYVGIANRHALCRHLEAGTPMSEVLEAAEKFAISDYARALVAGTMMDDDERHGIFTRVADMIGLDARFVIESEGRITFGDFARQLKKQDHLITDLYDGSLSSGDAFPNRTNNEAAINEALFNTMNLYAAAIYHWQRSELGVSTELEYTVLNQEAHKAWKNDEKDFDLFQLAESMDDFRAGVTTNTAMKVLVVHGQYDTVTPYFASKRLMHQSRLKADARARVTEKLYEGGHMFYSWHEQRRLFSEDVRALVQSFD
;
A
#
# COMPACT_ATOMS: atom_id res chain seq x y z
N MET A 1 -12.27 -60.27 27.35
CA MET A 1 -12.78 -59.99 25.99
C MET A 1 -13.76 -58.85 26.10
N THR A 2 -13.36 -57.68 25.88
CA THR A 2 -14.19 -56.52 25.49
C THR A 2 -13.23 -55.57 24.74
N GLU A 3 -13.35 -55.62 23.44
CA GLU A 3 -12.71 -54.68 22.52
C GLU A 3 -13.34 -53.31 22.74
N ASN A 4 -12.58 -52.35 23.14
CA ASN A 4 -12.94 -50.93 23.04
C ASN A 4 -12.31 -50.40 21.75
N ASP A 5 -13.13 -50.32 20.72
CA ASP A 5 -12.87 -49.55 19.52
C ASP A 5 -12.97 -48.03 19.88
N ASP A 6 -11.85 -47.48 20.30
CA ASP A 6 -11.70 -46.02 20.35
C ASP A 6 -11.49 -45.47 18.92
N ASN A 7 -12.61 -45.31 18.22
CA ASN A 7 -12.69 -44.61 16.95
C ASN A 7 -12.55 -43.10 17.23
N LYS A 8 -11.33 -42.62 17.50
CA LYS A 8 -10.99 -41.20 17.46
C LYS A 8 -11.03 -40.74 16.02
N SER A 9 -12.20 -40.31 15.55
CA SER A 9 -12.30 -39.48 14.35
C SER A 9 -11.50 -38.19 14.61
N GLU A 10 -10.26 -38.14 14.13
CA GLU A 10 -9.52 -36.88 13.99
C GLU A 10 -10.40 -35.97 13.09
N ASN A 11 -11.04 -35.00 13.70
CA ASN A 11 -11.67 -33.90 12.99
C ASN A 11 -10.53 -33.11 12.29
N ILE A 12 -10.19 -33.51 11.10
CA ILE A 12 -9.36 -32.72 10.20
C ILE A 12 -10.21 -31.52 9.81
N HIS A 13 -10.06 -30.41 10.51
CA HIS A 13 -10.68 -29.15 10.13
C HIS A 13 -10.17 -28.74 8.75
N THR A 14 -10.91 -29.07 7.72
CA THR A 14 -10.60 -28.66 6.35
C THR A 14 -11.07 -27.22 6.15
N ASN A 15 -10.19 -26.33 5.70
CA ASN A 15 -10.56 -24.99 5.31
C ASN A 15 -11.65 -25.07 4.23
N LYS A 16 -12.75 -24.33 4.42
CA LYS A 16 -13.86 -24.28 3.47
C LYS A 16 -14.14 -22.82 3.12
N GLY A 17 -14.06 -22.49 1.85
CA GLY A 17 -14.43 -21.19 1.31
C GLY A 17 -15.92 -20.89 1.45
N GLY A 18 -16.26 -19.62 1.31
CA GLY A 18 -17.64 -19.13 1.32
C GLY A 18 -17.99 -18.48 -0.01
N GLN A 19 -19.27 -18.62 -0.40
CA GLN A 19 -19.79 -18.02 -1.63
C GLN A 19 -21.24 -17.62 -1.42
N LYS A 20 -21.59 -16.35 -1.76
CA LYS A 20 -22.93 -15.82 -1.60
C LYS A 20 -23.23 -14.73 -2.62
N THR A 21 -24.49 -14.59 -2.98
CA THR A 21 -24.95 -13.49 -3.86
C THR A 21 -25.44 -12.32 -3.02
N PHE A 22 -24.97 -11.14 -3.34
CA PHE A 22 -25.39 -9.85 -2.76
C PHE A 22 -25.89 -8.92 -3.85
N THR A 23 -26.69 -7.94 -3.46
CA THR A 23 -27.03 -6.78 -4.31
C THR A 23 -26.39 -5.54 -3.71
N PHE A 24 -25.57 -4.87 -4.50
CA PHE A 24 -24.95 -3.60 -4.13
C PHE A 24 -25.51 -2.48 -5.01
N MET A 25 -25.63 -1.29 -4.44
CA MET A 25 -26.11 -0.10 -5.17
C MET A 25 -24.93 0.62 -5.81
N SER A 26 -25.04 0.96 -7.11
CA SER A 26 -24.11 1.81 -7.81
C SER A 26 -24.84 3.02 -8.44
N ALA A 27 -24.07 3.97 -8.96
CA ALA A 27 -24.66 5.10 -9.71
C ALA A 27 -25.49 4.67 -10.93
N ALA A 28 -25.23 3.47 -11.49
CA ALA A 28 -25.94 2.88 -12.62
C ALA A 28 -27.14 1.98 -12.19
N GLY A 29 -27.40 1.82 -10.88
CA GLY A 29 -28.45 0.97 -10.32
C GLY A 29 -27.91 -0.22 -9.54
N GLU A 30 -28.76 -1.23 -9.37
CA GLU A 30 -28.46 -2.46 -8.63
C GLU A 30 -27.46 -3.36 -9.35
N LEU A 31 -26.47 -3.83 -8.63
CA LEU A 31 -25.48 -4.79 -9.09
C LEU A 31 -25.64 -6.12 -8.33
N VAL A 32 -26.25 -7.10 -8.98
CA VAL A 32 -26.30 -8.47 -8.45
C VAL A 32 -24.90 -9.08 -8.57
N THR A 33 -24.26 -9.33 -7.45
CA THR A 33 -22.85 -9.68 -7.37
C THR A 33 -22.65 -11.00 -6.67
N GLU A 34 -21.92 -11.92 -7.27
CA GLU A 34 -21.44 -13.12 -6.62
C GLU A 34 -20.15 -12.76 -5.86
N VAL A 35 -20.14 -13.01 -4.56
CA VAL A 35 -18.97 -12.81 -3.70
C VAL A 35 -18.40 -14.15 -3.30
N ILE A 36 -17.13 -14.38 -3.60
CA ILE A 36 -16.41 -15.64 -3.36
C ILE A 36 -15.20 -15.34 -2.48
N ALA A 37 -15.09 -16.08 -1.38
CA ALA A 37 -13.90 -16.08 -0.54
C ALA A 37 -13.36 -17.51 -0.47
N ASP A 38 -12.17 -17.75 -1.02
CA ASP A 38 -11.65 -19.10 -1.21
C ASP A 38 -10.12 -19.12 -1.29
N TRP A 39 -9.55 -20.32 -1.29
CA TRP A 39 -8.12 -20.55 -1.42
C TRP A 39 -7.77 -21.05 -2.82
N MET A 40 -6.70 -20.49 -3.39
CA MET A 40 -6.09 -20.93 -4.63
C MET A 40 -4.79 -21.66 -4.32
N PRO A 41 -4.66 -22.97 -4.64
CA PRO A 41 -3.40 -23.67 -4.44
C PRO A 41 -2.32 -23.16 -5.42
N LEU A 42 -1.16 -22.82 -4.88
CA LEU A 42 0.03 -22.44 -5.61
C LEU A 42 1.07 -23.56 -5.58
N HIS A 43 1.93 -23.61 -6.60
CA HIS A 43 2.85 -24.72 -6.80
C HIS A 43 4.31 -24.25 -6.84
N ILE A 44 5.19 -25.12 -6.35
CA ILE A 44 6.63 -25.08 -6.59
C ILE A 44 6.99 -26.44 -7.17
N ASP A 45 7.65 -26.46 -8.32
CA ASP A 45 8.04 -27.70 -9.01
C ASP A 45 6.87 -28.70 -9.17
N ASP A 46 5.72 -28.19 -9.64
CA ASP A 46 4.46 -28.90 -9.83
C ASP A 46 3.82 -29.50 -8.56
N LYS A 47 4.37 -29.22 -7.37
CA LYS A 47 3.79 -29.66 -6.10
C LYS A 47 3.06 -28.51 -5.42
N PRO A 48 1.85 -28.75 -4.86
CA PRO A 48 1.17 -27.74 -4.06
C PRO A 48 2.02 -27.31 -2.85
N ALA A 49 2.40 -26.02 -2.84
CA ALA A 49 3.33 -25.48 -1.85
C ALA A 49 2.67 -24.45 -0.91
N ALA A 50 1.62 -23.78 -1.36
CA ALA A 50 0.89 -22.79 -0.58
C ALA A 50 -0.58 -22.71 -1.00
N ASP A 51 -1.40 -22.15 -0.14
CA ASP A 51 -2.79 -21.80 -0.43
C ASP A 51 -2.95 -20.28 -0.29
N MET A 52 -3.22 -19.61 -1.41
CA MET A 52 -3.42 -18.16 -1.46
C MET A 52 -4.90 -17.83 -1.33
N PHE A 53 -5.25 -17.15 -0.25
CA PHE A 53 -6.62 -16.71 0.00
C PHE A 53 -6.95 -15.44 -0.80
N TYR A 54 -8.19 -15.36 -1.24
CA TYR A 54 -8.70 -14.20 -1.97
C TYR A 54 -10.17 -13.95 -1.68
N THR A 55 -10.62 -12.72 -1.89
CA THR A 55 -12.03 -12.36 -1.94
C THR A 55 -12.34 -11.74 -3.31
N ALA A 56 -13.24 -12.36 -4.07
CA ALA A 56 -13.66 -11.87 -5.38
C ALA A 56 -15.10 -11.38 -5.35
N TYR A 57 -15.36 -10.27 -6.04
CA TYR A 57 -16.68 -9.70 -6.28
C TYR A 57 -16.92 -9.70 -7.79
N LEU A 58 -17.80 -10.57 -8.26
CA LEU A 58 -18.10 -10.79 -9.67
C LEU A 58 -19.53 -10.39 -9.95
N VAL A 59 -19.75 -9.32 -10.69
CA VAL A 59 -21.09 -8.86 -11.07
C VAL A 59 -21.69 -9.82 -12.08
N LYS A 60 -22.92 -10.27 -11.85
CA LYS A 60 -23.66 -11.18 -12.75
C LYS A 60 -24.02 -10.47 -14.05
N GLY A 61 -23.85 -11.17 -15.18
CA GLY A 61 -24.15 -10.66 -16.53
C GLY A 61 -23.15 -11.19 -17.55
N ASP A 62 -22.89 -10.44 -18.60
CA ASP A 62 -21.85 -10.77 -19.60
C ASP A 62 -20.48 -10.51 -18.98
N SER A 63 -19.97 -11.54 -18.31
CA SER A 63 -18.71 -11.46 -17.57
C SER A 63 -17.47 -11.49 -18.46
N ALA A 64 -17.56 -12.04 -19.68
CA ALA A 64 -16.38 -12.26 -20.52
C ALA A 64 -15.74 -10.95 -21.00
N GLN A 65 -16.52 -9.91 -21.20
CA GLN A 65 -16.07 -8.59 -21.65
C GLN A 65 -15.88 -7.58 -20.51
N ARG A 66 -16.42 -7.89 -19.31
CA ARG A 66 -16.34 -6.97 -18.19
C ARG A 66 -14.91 -6.86 -17.67
N PRO A 67 -14.39 -5.63 -17.42
CA PRO A 67 -13.07 -5.46 -16.81
C PRO A 67 -12.94 -6.18 -15.47
N ILE A 68 -11.72 -6.60 -15.13
CA ILE A 68 -11.40 -7.21 -13.84
C ILE A 68 -10.14 -6.58 -13.26
N THR A 69 -10.21 -6.15 -12.01
CA THR A 69 -9.11 -5.53 -11.27
C THR A 69 -8.66 -6.43 -10.12
N PHE A 70 -7.39 -6.84 -10.18
CA PHE A 70 -6.72 -7.53 -9.08
C PHE A 70 -6.10 -6.51 -8.14
N CYS A 71 -6.44 -6.57 -6.86
CA CYS A 71 -6.02 -5.62 -5.83
C CYS A 71 -5.12 -6.30 -4.80
N ILE A 72 -4.01 -5.67 -4.45
CA ILE A 72 -3.08 -6.15 -3.43
C ILE A 72 -2.51 -5.00 -2.61
N ASN A 73 -2.49 -5.15 -1.29
CA ASN A 73 -1.80 -4.24 -0.39
C ASN A 73 -0.30 -4.56 -0.28
N GLY A 74 0.39 -3.76 0.50
CA GLY A 74 1.83 -3.75 0.65
C GLY A 74 2.36 -4.38 1.92
N GLY A 75 3.11 -3.62 2.66
CA GLY A 75 3.90 -4.01 3.82
C GLY A 75 5.39 -4.05 3.48
N PRO A 76 6.00 -5.15 2.97
CA PRO A 76 5.42 -6.48 2.76
C PRO A 76 4.87 -7.10 4.04
N GLY A 77 3.82 -7.92 3.90
CA GLY A 77 3.15 -8.56 5.03
C GLY A 77 1.74 -8.04 5.33
N GLY A 78 1.24 -7.03 4.60
CA GLY A 78 -0.14 -6.54 4.70
C GLY A 78 -1.10 -7.39 3.87
N SER A 79 -2.28 -7.72 4.43
CA SER A 79 -3.38 -8.33 3.69
C SER A 79 -4.13 -7.27 2.87
N SER A 80 -4.92 -7.69 1.89
CA SER A 80 -5.64 -6.76 1.01
C SER A 80 -6.92 -6.18 1.63
N VAL A 81 -7.10 -6.35 2.93
CA VAL A 81 -8.26 -5.84 3.68
C VAL A 81 -8.35 -4.30 3.63
N PHE A 82 -7.23 -3.59 3.55
CA PHE A 82 -7.18 -2.12 3.50
C PHE A 82 -7.81 -1.61 2.19
N LEU A 83 -7.41 -2.16 1.03
CA LEU A 83 -8.05 -1.82 -0.24
C LEU A 83 -9.49 -2.33 -0.32
N GLN A 84 -9.79 -3.50 0.27
CA GLN A 84 -11.12 -4.09 0.25
C GLN A 84 -12.12 -3.25 1.05
N PHE A 85 -11.80 -2.93 2.30
CA PHE A 85 -12.72 -2.23 3.22
C PHE A 85 -12.37 -0.78 3.51
N GLY A 86 -11.38 -0.23 2.83
CA GLY A 86 -11.04 1.18 2.93
C GLY A 86 -11.28 1.93 1.63
N CYS A 87 -11.18 1.25 0.47
CA CYS A 87 -11.11 1.89 -0.83
C CYS A 87 -12.14 1.36 -1.83
N ALA A 88 -11.82 0.21 -2.46
CA ALA A 88 -12.43 -0.24 -3.72
C ALA A 88 -13.69 -1.11 -3.54
N GLY A 89 -13.79 -1.81 -2.41
CA GLY A 89 -14.89 -2.74 -2.15
C GLY A 89 -16.23 -2.05 -1.91
N PRO A 90 -17.36 -2.81 -2.03
CA PRO A 90 -18.70 -2.25 -1.88
C PRO A 90 -19.10 -1.96 -0.43
N ARG A 91 -18.32 -2.44 0.52
CA ARG A 91 -18.44 -2.19 1.96
C ARG A 91 -17.12 -1.63 2.47
N ILE A 92 -17.19 -0.65 3.36
CA ILE A 92 -16.02 -0.01 3.97
C ILE A 92 -16.21 0.19 5.46
N LEU A 93 -15.09 0.43 6.16
CA LEU A 93 -15.13 0.95 7.52
C LEU A 93 -15.79 2.34 7.54
N ALA A 94 -16.45 2.65 8.63
CA ALA A 94 -17.03 3.98 8.84
C ALA A 94 -15.92 4.97 9.21
N TYR A 95 -15.70 5.95 8.34
CA TYR A 95 -14.84 7.11 8.57
C TYR A 95 -15.69 8.39 8.56
N ASP A 96 -15.18 9.44 9.19
CA ASP A 96 -15.70 10.78 9.02
C ASP A 96 -15.24 11.41 7.68
N GLU A 97 -15.58 12.66 7.43
CA GLU A 97 -15.26 13.34 6.17
C GLU A 97 -13.73 13.48 5.96
N GLU A 98 -12.94 13.60 7.04
CA GLU A 98 -11.50 13.78 7.03
C GLU A 98 -10.73 12.47 7.30
N GLY A 99 -11.39 11.31 7.21
CA GLY A 99 -10.74 10.00 7.30
C GLY A 99 -10.42 9.52 8.73
N HIS A 100 -10.97 10.18 9.76
CA HIS A 100 -10.87 9.67 11.12
C HIS A 100 -11.86 8.53 11.34
N GLU A 101 -11.49 7.61 12.18
CA GLU A 101 -12.38 6.54 12.61
C GLU A 101 -13.53 7.10 13.43
N VAL A 102 -14.75 6.66 13.12
CA VAL A 102 -15.93 7.05 13.90
C VAL A 102 -15.96 6.27 15.21
N PRO A 103 -15.80 6.92 16.37
CA PRO A 103 -15.76 6.24 17.66
C PRO A 103 -17.04 5.41 17.90
N GLY A 104 -16.86 4.14 18.26
CA GLY A 104 -17.97 3.23 18.53
C GLY A 104 -18.66 2.66 17.28
N ALA A 105 -18.27 3.04 16.07
CA ALA A 105 -18.76 2.41 14.85
C ALA A 105 -18.29 0.95 14.82
N LYS A 106 -19.24 0.03 14.76
CA LYS A 106 -18.97 -1.40 14.65
C LYS A 106 -19.50 -1.89 13.32
N GLY A 107 -18.60 -2.46 12.52
CA GLY A 107 -18.95 -3.08 11.26
C GLY A 107 -18.72 -2.21 10.03
N LEU A 108 -19.17 -2.75 8.91
CA LEU A 108 -19.01 -2.16 7.59
C LEU A 108 -20.26 -1.37 7.19
N VAL A 109 -20.05 -0.25 6.50
CA VAL A 109 -21.08 0.56 5.86
C VAL A 109 -21.01 0.43 4.34
N ASP A 110 -22.05 0.87 3.64
CA ASP A 110 -22.04 0.93 2.17
C ASP A 110 -21.00 1.93 1.68
N ASN A 111 -20.26 1.54 0.64
CA ASN A 111 -19.34 2.44 -0.06
C ASN A 111 -19.97 2.99 -1.33
N PRO A 112 -20.40 4.24 -1.37
CA PRO A 112 -20.98 4.83 -2.59
C PRO A 112 -19.96 5.00 -3.73
N SER A 113 -18.65 4.93 -3.40
CA SER A 113 -17.54 5.12 -4.33
C SER A 113 -16.86 3.80 -4.74
N HIS A 114 -17.52 2.66 -4.51
CA HIS A 114 -16.94 1.35 -4.86
C HIS A 114 -16.72 1.18 -6.36
N TRP A 115 -15.75 0.35 -6.74
CA TRP A 115 -15.37 0.17 -8.13
C TRP A 115 -16.22 -0.85 -8.90
N LEU A 116 -17.12 -1.59 -8.22
CA LEU A 116 -17.99 -2.57 -8.89
C LEU A 116 -18.87 -1.96 -10.00
N GLY A 117 -19.09 -0.66 -10.01
CA GLY A 117 -19.84 0.00 -11.08
C GLY A 117 -19.17 -0.09 -12.47
N PHE A 118 -17.86 -0.39 -12.54
CA PHE A 118 -17.09 -0.39 -13.79
C PHE A 118 -16.08 -1.52 -13.94
N THR A 119 -15.79 -2.29 -12.89
CA THR A 119 -14.87 -3.45 -12.91
C THR A 119 -15.28 -4.48 -11.89
N ASP A 120 -15.01 -5.76 -12.13
CA ASP A 120 -15.02 -6.78 -11.09
C ASP A 120 -13.76 -6.67 -10.24
N LEU A 121 -13.81 -7.13 -8.99
CA LEU A 121 -12.73 -6.96 -8.02
C LEU A 121 -12.25 -8.30 -7.47
N VAL A 122 -10.93 -8.45 -7.37
CA VAL A 122 -10.29 -9.60 -6.74
C VAL A 122 -9.23 -9.11 -5.77
N PHE A 123 -9.48 -9.22 -4.48
CA PHE A 123 -8.53 -8.88 -3.42
C PHE A 123 -7.70 -10.11 -3.07
N ILE A 124 -6.38 -10.00 -3.21
CA ILE A 124 -5.42 -11.09 -3.03
C ILE A 124 -4.66 -10.90 -1.72
N ASP A 125 -4.69 -11.89 -0.85
CA ASP A 125 -3.82 -11.91 0.32
C ASP A 125 -2.52 -12.63 -0.05
N ALA A 126 -1.39 -11.92 -0.04
CA ALA A 126 -0.07 -12.52 -0.30
C ALA A 126 0.24 -13.63 0.72
N ILE A 127 1.10 -14.59 0.37
CA ILE A 127 1.41 -15.71 1.26
C ILE A 127 2.01 -15.23 2.59
N GLY A 128 1.36 -15.66 3.68
CA GLY A 128 1.66 -15.22 5.04
C GLY A 128 0.79 -14.08 5.55
N THR A 129 -0.16 -13.58 4.73
CA THR A 129 -1.15 -12.57 5.12
C THR A 129 -2.56 -13.12 5.02
N GLY A 130 -3.53 -12.44 5.59
CA GLY A 130 -4.91 -12.90 5.59
C GLY A 130 -5.02 -14.34 6.08
N TYR A 131 -5.70 -15.17 5.30
CA TYR A 131 -5.73 -16.63 5.50
C TYR A 131 -4.75 -17.39 4.59
N SER A 132 -3.87 -16.72 3.88
CA SER A 132 -2.88 -17.34 2.98
C SER A 132 -1.74 -17.99 3.76
N ARG A 133 -1.48 -19.27 3.53
CA ARG A 133 -0.45 -20.02 4.27
C ARG A 133 0.36 -20.94 3.35
N LEU A 134 1.60 -21.22 3.79
CA LEU A 134 2.35 -22.36 3.25
C LEU A 134 1.64 -23.66 3.59
N ARG A 135 1.71 -24.63 2.68
CA ARG A 135 1.42 -26.01 3.00
C ARG A 135 2.62 -26.63 3.73
N THR A 136 2.45 -26.94 4.98
CA THR A 136 3.43 -27.71 5.74
C THR A 136 3.28 -29.19 5.40
N GLU A 137 4.37 -29.88 5.01
CA GLU A 137 4.38 -31.33 5.03
C GLU A 137 4.10 -31.77 6.47
N LYS A 138 3.19 -32.72 6.65
CA LYS A 138 2.98 -33.33 7.98
C LYS A 138 4.32 -33.87 8.47
N SER A 139 4.86 -33.31 9.56
CA SER A 139 6.02 -33.92 10.20
C SER A 139 5.57 -35.27 10.73
N THR A 140 6.24 -36.33 10.30
CA THR A 140 6.00 -37.69 10.81
C THR A 140 6.56 -37.85 12.23
N ASP A 141 7.16 -36.83 12.80
CA ASP A 141 7.79 -36.83 14.12
C ASP A 141 7.01 -35.87 15.04
N SER A 142 6.12 -36.44 15.86
CA SER A 142 5.19 -35.71 16.73
C SER A 142 5.86 -34.94 17.89
N ASP A 143 7.17 -35.12 18.12
CA ASP A 143 7.86 -34.62 19.30
C ASP A 143 8.80 -33.44 19.05
N LYS A 144 8.95 -32.98 17.79
CA LYS A 144 9.72 -31.77 17.48
C LYS A 144 8.78 -30.65 17.03
N PRO A 145 8.84 -29.45 17.66
CA PRO A 145 8.19 -28.28 17.10
C PRO A 145 8.66 -28.11 15.66
N PRO A 146 7.74 -27.76 14.71
CA PRO A 146 8.16 -27.53 13.32
C PRO A 146 9.27 -26.49 13.32
N GLU A 147 10.44 -26.84 12.77
CA GLU A 147 11.48 -25.86 12.51
C GLU A 147 10.84 -24.71 11.73
N LYS A 148 11.13 -23.45 12.13
CA LYS A 148 10.72 -22.26 11.37
C LYS A 148 11.33 -22.40 9.98
N LYS A 149 10.62 -23.05 9.05
CA LYS A 149 11.05 -23.15 7.66
C LYS A 149 11.01 -21.73 7.09
N ASP A 150 12.12 -21.30 6.50
CA ASP A 150 12.17 -20.10 5.67
C ASP A 150 11.02 -20.14 4.67
N ASN A 151 10.14 -19.13 4.71
CA ASN A 151 9.04 -19.05 3.77
C ASN A 151 9.57 -18.56 2.42
N PRO A 152 9.60 -19.40 1.37
CA PRO A 152 10.19 -19.03 0.09
C PRO A 152 9.43 -17.87 -0.61
N TYR A 153 8.17 -17.62 -0.23
CA TYR A 153 7.37 -16.53 -0.78
C TYR A 153 7.63 -15.18 -0.11
N TRP A 154 8.42 -15.16 0.99
CA TRP A 154 8.87 -13.90 1.60
C TRP A 154 10.14 -13.39 0.94
N ALA A 155 10.09 -13.36 -0.38
CA ALA A 155 11.18 -12.92 -1.23
C ALA A 155 10.62 -12.33 -2.52
N VAL A 156 11.25 -11.30 -3.05
CA VAL A 156 10.75 -10.47 -4.16
C VAL A 156 10.31 -11.30 -5.37
N LYS A 157 11.20 -12.16 -5.87
CA LYS A 157 10.95 -12.95 -7.08
C LYS A 157 9.82 -13.97 -6.90
N LYS A 158 9.84 -14.71 -5.80
CA LYS A 158 8.83 -15.73 -5.51
C LYS A 158 7.47 -15.11 -5.19
N ASP A 159 7.44 -13.97 -4.52
CA ASP A 159 6.23 -13.20 -4.27
C ASP A 159 5.57 -12.78 -5.60
N LEU A 160 6.31 -12.14 -6.50
CA LEU A 160 5.80 -11.71 -7.81
C LEU A 160 5.31 -12.89 -8.66
N ALA A 161 6.06 -13.99 -8.67
CA ALA A 161 5.66 -15.21 -9.39
C ALA A 161 4.36 -15.81 -8.83
N SER A 162 4.19 -15.80 -7.50
CA SER A 162 2.98 -16.31 -6.84
C SER A 162 1.73 -15.54 -7.22
N ILE A 163 1.84 -14.21 -7.29
CA ILE A 163 0.74 -13.34 -7.72
C ILE A 163 0.34 -13.63 -9.18
N ALA A 164 1.32 -13.73 -10.06
CA ALA A 164 1.06 -14.02 -11.48
C ALA A 164 0.47 -15.44 -11.69
N GLU A 165 0.96 -16.45 -10.95
CA GLU A 165 0.37 -17.78 -10.93
C GLU A 165 -1.09 -17.74 -10.47
N PHE A 166 -1.37 -17.05 -9.38
CA PHE A 166 -2.73 -16.84 -8.88
C PHE A 166 -3.62 -16.23 -9.96
N MET A 167 -3.21 -15.12 -10.57
CA MET A 167 -4.00 -14.42 -11.59
C MET A 167 -4.34 -15.36 -12.75
N ARG A 168 -3.36 -16.08 -13.29
CA ARG A 168 -3.59 -17.05 -14.39
C ARG A 168 -4.58 -18.15 -14.01
N LYS A 169 -4.45 -18.72 -12.81
CA LYS A 169 -5.37 -19.73 -12.28
C LYS A 169 -6.78 -19.17 -12.08
N PHE A 170 -6.88 -17.95 -11.58
CA PHE A 170 -8.16 -17.27 -11.40
C PHE A 170 -8.86 -17.03 -12.74
N LEU A 171 -8.15 -16.48 -13.73
CA LEU A 171 -8.69 -16.26 -15.08
C LEU A 171 -9.15 -17.55 -15.74
N THR A 172 -8.41 -18.64 -15.54
CA THR A 172 -8.78 -19.97 -16.06
C THR A 172 -10.02 -20.53 -15.35
N ARG A 173 -10.04 -20.49 -14.01
CA ARG A 173 -11.13 -21.00 -13.19
C ARG A 173 -12.46 -20.31 -13.48
N HIS A 174 -12.41 -18.99 -13.71
CA HIS A 174 -13.60 -18.16 -13.92
C HIS A 174 -13.85 -17.80 -15.38
N ASN A 175 -13.10 -18.38 -16.33
CA ASN A 175 -13.21 -18.13 -17.77
C ASN A 175 -13.12 -16.63 -18.14
N ARG A 176 -12.11 -15.91 -17.58
CA ARG A 176 -11.96 -14.46 -17.70
C ARG A 176 -10.74 -14.02 -18.52
N TRP A 177 -10.20 -14.89 -19.40
CA TRP A 177 -9.06 -14.56 -20.25
C TRP A 177 -9.34 -13.48 -21.31
N GLN A 178 -10.60 -13.22 -21.63
CA GLN A 178 -11.00 -12.17 -22.56
C GLN A 178 -11.32 -10.83 -21.89
N SER A 179 -11.35 -10.79 -20.56
CA SER A 179 -11.62 -9.55 -19.81
C SER A 179 -10.45 -8.59 -19.92
N PRO A 180 -10.69 -7.27 -20.06
CA PRO A 180 -9.67 -6.27 -19.83
C PRO A 180 -9.12 -6.38 -18.40
N LEU A 181 -7.78 -6.51 -18.27
CA LEU A 181 -7.12 -6.77 -16.99
C LEU A 181 -6.51 -5.51 -16.39
N PHE A 182 -6.78 -5.29 -15.12
CA PHE A 182 -6.17 -4.22 -14.32
C PHE A 182 -5.52 -4.79 -13.07
N PHE A 183 -4.47 -4.11 -12.61
CA PHE A 183 -3.79 -4.47 -11.37
C PHE A 183 -3.62 -3.22 -10.50
N ALA A 184 -4.14 -3.27 -9.29
CA ALA A 184 -4.06 -2.21 -8.29
C ALA A 184 -3.15 -2.64 -7.14
N GLY A 185 -2.11 -1.87 -6.88
CA GLY A 185 -1.16 -2.15 -5.80
C GLY A 185 -0.89 -0.93 -4.95
N GLU A 186 -0.95 -1.10 -3.62
CA GLU A 186 -0.70 -0.02 -2.66
C GLU A 186 0.60 -0.25 -1.89
N SER A 187 1.37 0.82 -1.67
CA SER A 187 2.61 0.80 -0.89
C SER A 187 3.64 -0.16 -1.51
N TYR A 188 4.09 -1.21 -0.83
CA TYR A 188 4.84 -2.32 -1.44
C TYR A 188 4.05 -3.03 -2.54
N GLY A 189 2.71 -2.99 -2.52
CA GLY A 189 1.87 -3.43 -3.65
C GLY A 189 2.10 -2.58 -4.90
N GLY A 190 2.39 -1.30 -4.75
CA GLY A 190 2.84 -0.42 -5.84
C GLY A 190 4.21 -0.82 -6.40
N TYR A 191 5.16 -1.21 -5.55
CA TYR A 191 6.41 -1.84 -5.98
C TYR A 191 6.14 -3.13 -6.79
N ARG A 192 5.24 -3.99 -6.31
CA ARG A 192 4.78 -5.19 -7.05
C ARG A 192 4.22 -4.84 -8.42
N ALA A 193 3.34 -3.84 -8.49
CA ALA A 193 2.75 -3.39 -9.77
C ALA A 193 3.82 -2.90 -10.75
N ALA A 194 4.78 -2.11 -10.27
CA ALA A 194 5.88 -1.59 -11.08
C ALA A 194 6.78 -2.71 -11.65
N ARG A 195 7.12 -3.69 -10.81
CA ARG A 195 7.91 -4.86 -11.21
C ARG A 195 7.14 -5.75 -12.19
N LEU A 196 5.88 -6.02 -11.89
CA LEU A 196 5.00 -6.83 -12.71
C LEU A 196 4.68 -6.19 -14.06
N ALA A 197 4.79 -4.87 -14.21
CA ALA A 197 4.60 -4.17 -15.49
C ALA A 197 5.37 -4.80 -16.65
N LYS A 198 6.62 -5.19 -16.40
CA LYS A 198 7.47 -5.91 -17.38
C LYS A 198 7.22 -7.42 -17.36
N LEU A 199 7.09 -8.01 -16.16
CA LEU A 199 7.07 -9.45 -15.98
C LEU A 199 5.78 -10.09 -16.49
N PHE A 200 4.63 -9.38 -16.43
CA PHE A 200 3.35 -9.89 -16.91
C PHE A 200 3.43 -10.45 -18.32
N SER A 201 3.91 -9.66 -19.28
CA SER A 201 4.00 -10.10 -20.67
C SER A 201 5.24 -10.95 -20.93
N LYS A 202 6.38 -10.61 -20.31
CA LYS A 202 7.66 -11.25 -20.62
C LYS A 202 7.78 -12.67 -20.05
N GLU A 203 7.28 -12.88 -18.82
CA GLU A 203 7.48 -14.15 -18.12
C GLU A 203 6.18 -14.90 -17.84
N PHE A 204 5.08 -14.18 -17.62
CA PHE A 204 3.85 -14.79 -17.16
C PHE A 204 2.74 -14.89 -18.20
N GLN A 205 2.96 -14.40 -19.42
CA GLN A 205 1.99 -14.46 -20.53
C GLN A 205 0.63 -13.83 -20.16
N LEU A 206 0.67 -12.72 -19.41
CA LEU A 206 -0.49 -11.92 -19.07
C LEU A 206 -0.39 -10.56 -19.78
N VAL A 207 -1.48 -10.12 -20.39
CA VAL A 207 -1.59 -8.76 -20.95
C VAL A 207 -2.46 -7.94 -20.04
N VAL A 208 -1.83 -6.97 -19.34
CA VAL A 208 -2.52 -6.05 -18.43
C VAL A 208 -2.77 -4.74 -19.14
N ASN A 209 -4.04 -4.31 -19.16
CA ASN A 209 -4.48 -3.07 -19.78
C ASN A 209 -4.08 -1.84 -18.96
N GLY A 210 -4.19 -1.92 -17.64
CA GLY A 210 -3.84 -0.79 -16.79
C GLY A 210 -3.29 -1.15 -15.42
N LEU A 211 -2.48 -0.23 -14.88
CA LEU A 211 -1.95 -0.28 -13.53
C LEU A 211 -2.50 0.89 -12.71
N ILE A 212 -2.91 0.59 -11.49
CA ILE A 212 -3.31 1.58 -10.48
C ILE A 212 -2.29 1.46 -9.35
N VAL A 213 -1.42 2.45 -9.24
CA VAL A 213 -0.24 2.42 -8.35
C VAL A 213 -0.47 3.43 -7.24
N ILE A 214 -0.83 2.93 -6.06
CA ILE A 214 -1.34 3.71 -4.95
C ILE A 214 -0.25 3.88 -3.90
N SER A 215 0.11 5.11 -3.57
CA SER A 215 1.11 5.45 -2.53
C SER A 215 2.34 4.52 -2.59
N PRO A 216 2.99 4.35 -3.76
CA PRO A 216 4.00 3.31 -3.95
C PRO A 216 5.34 3.65 -3.30
N ILE A 217 6.03 2.61 -2.81
CA ILE A 217 7.48 2.66 -2.70
C ILE A 217 8.08 2.17 -4.03
N TRP A 218 8.94 2.98 -4.65
CA TRP A 218 9.57 2.62 -5.92
C TRP A 218 10.97 2.01 -5.74
N GLN A 219 11.71 2.55 -4.79
CA GLN A 219 13.11 2.20 -4.53
C GLN A 219 13.37 2.25 -3.04
N PHE A 220 13.87 1.16 -2.48
CA PHE A 220 14.15 1.08 -1.04
C PHE A 220 15.36 1.92 -0.61
N ARG A 221 16.26 2.27 -1.55
CA ARG A 221 17.37 3.19 -1.25
C ARG A 221 16.89 4.58 -0.83
N ASP A 222 15.74 5.02 -1.35
CA ASP A 222 15.18 6.34 -1.08
C ASP A 222 14.40 6.39 0.25
N ALA A 223 14.28 5.26 0.96
CA ALA A 223 13.64 5.13 2.27
C ALA A 223 14.65 4.80 3.39
N SER A 224 15.95 4.97 3.14
CA SER A 224 17.01 4.67 4.10
C SER A 224 17.36 5.91 4.94
N ASP A 225 17.28 5.82 6.27
CA ASP A 225 17.68 6.87 7.22
C ASP A 225 19.23 7.06 7.26
N SER A 226 19.82 7.27 6.10
CA SER A 226 21.25 7.47 5.98
C SER A 226 21.62 8.95 5.90
N ASP A 227 22.46 9.42 6.80
CA ASP A 227 23.01 10.77 6.77
C ASP A 227 23.77 11.07 5.47
N TYR A 228 24.24 10.04 4.79
CA TYR A 228 25.03 10.13 3.56
C TYR A 228 24.20 10.03 2.28
N SER A 229 22.89 9.76 2.39
CA SER A 229 21.96 9.81 1.26
C SER A 229 21.13 11.08 1.32
N THR A 230 21.10 11.84 0.21
CA THR A 230 20.32 13.09 0.13
C THR A 230 18.90 12.87 -0.35
N SER A 231 18.64 11.78 -1.08
CA SER A 231 17.35 11.54 -1.75
C SER A 231 16.18 11.52 -0.79
N GLN A 232 16.32 10.86 0.35
CA GLN A 232 15.28 10.76 1.36
C GLN A 232 14.88 12.14 1.89
N TRP A 233 15.84 12.93 2.33
CA TRP A 233 15.60 14.26 2.90
C TRP A 233 14.93 15.19 1.91
N VAL A 234 15.41 15.18 0.65
CA VAL A 234 14.81 15.93 -0.45
C VAL A 234 13.37 15.49 -0.72
N ASN A 235 13.08 14.19 -0.67
CA ASN A 235 11.74 13.66 -0.91
C ASN A 235 10.75 14.01 0.22
N GLN A 236 11.22 14.04 1.47
CA GLN A 236 10.38 14.29 2.64
C GLN A 236 10.00 15.76 2.80
N LEU A 237 10.90 16.70 2.40
CA LEU A 237 10.69 18.12 2.66
C LEU A 237 9.32 18.65 2.18
N PRO A 238 8.87 18.42 0.93
CA PRO A 238 7.57 18.93 0.50
C PRO A 238 6.40 18.37 1.29
N VAL A 239 6.47 17.12 1.74
CA VAL A 239 5.44 16.49 2.59
C VAL A 239 5.40 17.17 3.95
N TYR A 240 6.53 17.38 4.59
CA TYR A 240 6.59 18.10 5.88
C TYR A 240 6.06 19.53 5.78
N VAL A 241 6.36 20.22 4.67
CA VAL A 241 5.82 21.57 4.43
C VAL A 241 4.30 21.52 4.27
N GLY A 242 3.77 20.56 3.52
CA GLY A 242 2.33 20.35 3.38
C GLY A 242 1.65 20.08 4.73
N ILE A 243 2.23 19.23 5.56
CA ILE A 243 1.73 18.91 6.91
C ILE A 243 1.80 20.16 7.81
N ALA A 244 2.93 20.86 7.85
CA ALA A 244 3.08 22.09 8.64
C ALA A 244 2.06 23.15 8.22
N ASN A 245 1.81 23.30 6.91
CA ASN A 245 0.81 24.22 6.39
C ASN A 245 -0.61 23.81 6.80
N ARG A 246 -0.96 22.54 6.74
CA ARG A 246 -2.25 21.98 7.19
C ARG A 246 -2.52 22.29 8.68
N HIS A 247 -1.49 22.26 9.50
CA HIS A 247 -1.55 22.61 10.93
C HIS A 247 -1.37 24.12 11.20
N ALA A 248 -1.29 24.97 10.17
CA ALA A 248 -1.05 26.42 10.28
C ALA A 248 0.29 26.78 11.00
N LEU A 249 1.30 25.93 10.87
CA LEU A 249 2.63 26.07 11.46
C LEU A 249 3.73 26.44 10.47
N CYS A 250 3.46 26.41 9.15
CA CYS A 250 4.38 26.92 8.14
C CYS A 250 4.50 28.46 8.25
N ARG A 251 5.72 28.95 8.47
CA ARG A 251 6.00 30.38 8.67
C ARG A 251 6.59 31.07 7.44
N HIS A 252 6.90 30.30 6.39
CA HIS A 252 7.60 30.80 5.22
C HIS A 252 6.66 31.40 4.16
N LEU A 253 5.41 31.01 4.15
CA LEU A 253 4.41 31.44 3.19
C LEU A 253 3.27 32.21 3.88
N GLU A 254 2.58 33.07 3.13
CA GLU A 254 1.44 33.80 3.66
C GLU A 254 0.28 32.85 3.99
N ALA A 255 -0.42 33.14 5.08
CA ALA A 255 -1.59 32.39 5.47
C ALA A 255 -2.65 32.45 4.36
N GLY A 256 -3.23 31.28 4.01
CA GLY A 256 -4.21 31.16 2.93
C GLY A 256 -3.63 30.94 1.53
N THR A 257 -2.30 30.83 1.37
CA THR A 257 -1.70 30.38 0.12
C THR A 257 -2.27 29.00 -0.27
N PRO A 258 -2.74 28.81 -1.53
CA PRO A 258 -3.24 27.52 -1.99
C PRO A 258 -2.22 26.40 -1.79
N MET A 259 -2.66 25.23 -1.34
CA MET A 259 -1.76 24.09 -1.07
C MET A 259 -0.90 23.72 -2.28
N SER A 260 -1.43 23.81 -3.48
CA SER A 260 -0.66 23.55 -4.71
C SER A 260 0.55 24.49 -4.87
N GLU A 261 0.40 25.75 -4.52
CA GLU A 261 1.49 26.74 -4.57
C GLU A 261 2.50 26.51 -3.44
N VAL A 262 2.00 26.12 -2.25
CA VAL A 262 2.85 25.73 -1.10
C VAL A 262 3.75 24.56 -1.48
N LEU A 263 3.17 23.50 -2.04
CA LEU A 263 3.93 22.32 -2.44
C LEU A 263 4.91 22.61 -3.59
N GLU A 264 4.49 23.39 -4.59
CA GLU A 264 5.39 23.78 -5.69
C GLU A 264 6.61 24.57 -5.20
N ALA A 265 6.43 25.51 -4.26
CA ALA A 265 7.51 26.24 -3.65
C ALA A 265 8.46 25.34 -2.87
N ALA A 266 7.90 24.39 -2.09
CA ALA A 266 8.68 23.42 -1.34
C ALA A 266 9.47 22.46 -2.25
N GLU A 267 8.88 21.97 -3.31
CA GLU A 267 9.52 21.11 -4.32
C GLU A 267 10.71 21.80 -4.99
N LYS A 268 10.51 23.04 -5.44
CA LYS A 268 11.59 23.85 -6.05
C LYS A 268 12.75 24.05 -5.08
N PHE A 269 12.45 24.38 -3.82
CA PHE A 269 13.47 24.56 -2.81
C PHE A 269 14.16 23.24 -2.44
N ALA A 270 13.43 22.13 -2.37
CA ALA A 270 13.96 20.81 -2.06
C ALA A 270 15.07 20.38 -3.03
N ILE A 271 14.86 20.58 -4.34
CA ILE A 271 15.84 20.18 -5.39
C ILE A 271 16.89 21.24 -5.71
N SER A 272 16.87 22.38 -5.05
CA SER A 272 17.83 23.47 -5.27
C SER A 272 18.68 23.73 -4.03
N ASP A 273 18.37 24.76 -3.26
CA ASP A 273 19.19 25.19 -2.11
C ASP A 273 19.33 24.10 -1.05
N TYR A 274 18.23 23.41 -0.71
CA TYR A 274 18.26 22.36 0.30
C TYR A 274 19.11 21.16 -0.15
N ALA A 275 18.92 20.64 -1.36
CA ALA A 275 19.75 19.56 -1.90
C ALA A 275 21.25 19.98 -1.96
N ARG A 276 21.53 21.22 -2.36
CA ARG A 276 22.90 21.77 -2.42
C ARG A 276 23.54 21.81 -1.04
N ALA A 277 22.81 22.26 0.00
CA ALA A 277 23.29 22.28 1.37
C ALA A 277 23.58 20.88 1.92
N LEU A 278 22.68 19.92 1.67
CA LEU A 278 22.86 18.52 2.09
C LEU A 278 24.08 17.86 1.43
N VAL A 279 24.32 18.11 0.15
CA VAL A 279 25.45 17.54 -0.60
C VAL A 279 26.78 18.21 -0.21
N ALA A 280 26.80 19.53 -0.09
CA ALA A 280 28.02 20.28 0.20
C ALA A 280 28.46 20.09 1.67
N GLY A 281 27.52 19.94 2.61
CA GLY A 281 27.86 19.85 4.02
C GLY A 281 28.80 21.01 4.45
N THR A 282 29.86 20.67 5.15
CA THR A 282 30.87 21.67 5.63
C THR A 282 31.78 22.26 4.52
N MET A 283 31.61 21.87 3.25
CA MET A 283 32.22 22.57 2.13
C MET A 283 31.50 23.89 1.78
N MET A 284 30.26 24.07 2.26
CA MET A 284 29.51 25.30 2.17
C MET A 284 29.85 26.19 3.35
N ASP A 285 29.88 27.52 3.13
CA ASP A 285 30.00 28.49 4.21
C ASP A 285 28.94 28.29 5.28
N ASP A 286 29.32 28.41 6.57
CA ASP A 286 28.44 28.10 7.69
C ASP A 286 27.24 29.05 7.76
N ASP A 287 27.41 30.34 7.49
CA ASP A 287 26.31 31.32 7.52
C ASP A 287 25.32 31.05 6.39
N GLU A 288 25.83 30.72 5.18
CA GLU A 288 24.98 30.31 4.06
C GLU A 288 24.19 29.03 4.39
N ARG A 289 24.87 28.00 4.90
CA ARG A 289 24.26 26.71 5.24
C ARG A 289 23.22 26.86 6.33
N HIS A 290 23.52 27.60 7.40
CA HIS A 290 22.57 27.89 8.49
C HIS A 290 21.38 28.72 8.01
N GLY A 291 21.59 29.64 7.06
CA GLY A 291 20.50 30.38 6.42
C GLY A 291 19.53 29.47 5.69
N ILE A 292 20.04 28.46 4.95
CA ILE A 292 19.22 27.47 4.27
C ILE A 292 18.44 26.62 5.27
N PHE A 293 19.08 26.13 6.34
CA PHE A 293 18.41 25.31 7.36
C PHE A 293 17.41 26.10 8.21
N THR A 294 17.63 27.38 8.43
CA THR A 294 16.64 28.28 9.04
C THR A 294 15.39 28.37 8.17
N ARG A 295 15.59 28.52 6.85
CA ARG A 295 14.45 28.51 5.90
C ARG A 295 13.71 27.16 5.92
N VAL A 296 14.42 26.02 5.99
CA VAL A 296 13.80 24.70 6.19
C VAL A 296 12.92 24.73 7.45
N ALA A 297 13.46 25.19 8.58
CA ALA A 297 12.73 25.27 9.85
C ALA A 297 11.43 26.09 9.75
N ASP A 298 11.48 27.23 9.07
CA ASP A 298 10.31 28.08 8.84
C ASP A 298 9.28 27.41 7.93
N MET A 299 9.70 26.67 6.91
CA MET A 299 8.81 25.96 6.02
C MET A 299 8.12 24.78 6.72
N ILE A 300 8.85 24.01 7.54
CA ILE A 300 8.31 22.81 8.21
C ILE A 300 7.77 23.08 9.63
N GLY A 301 7.78 24.35 10.07
CA GLY A 301 7.19 24.76 11.36
C GLY A 301 7.98 24.38 12.60
N LEU A 302 9.25 23.95 12.47
CA LEU A 302 10.09 23.55 13.59
C LEU A 302 10.97 24.66 14.14
N ASP A 303 11.61 24.43 15.30
CA ASP A 303 12.61 25.30 15.88
C ASP A 303 13.86 25.34 15.00
N ALA A 304 14.37 26.55 14.67
CA ALA A 304 15.51 26.72 13.78
C ALA A 304 16.79 26.09 14.35
N ARG A 305 17.02 26.19 15.67
CA ARG A 305 18.19 25.61 16.31
C ARG A 305 18.18 24.09 16.18
N PHE A 306 17.01 23.46 16.37
CA PHE A 306 16.86 22.02 16.19
C PHE A 306 17.20 21.58 14.77
N VAL A 307 16.70 22.29 13.74
CA VAL A 307 16.96 21.95 12.33
C VAL A 307 18.42 22.18 11.95
N ILE A 308 19.06 23.23 12.47
CA ILE A 308 20.49 23.52 12.23
C ILE A 308 21.36 22.46 12.92
N GLU A 309 21.09 22.10 14.19
CA GLU A 309 21.81 21.06 14.92
C GLU A 309 21.66 19.66 14.28
N SER A 310 20.55 19.43 13.58
CA SER A 310 20.29 18.21 12.78
C SER A 310 20.90 18.29 11.36
N GLU A 311 21.66 19.34 11.03
CA GLU A 311 22.20 19.55 9.68
C GLU A 311 21.13 19.45 8.58
N GLY A 312 19.91 19.91 8.87
CA GLY A 312 18.75 19.83 7.97
C GLY A 312 18.13 18.43 7.81
N ARG A 313 18.68 17.38 8.42
CA ARG A 313 18.25 15.99 8.31
C ARG A 313 17.22 15.66 9.38
N ILE A 314 15.96 15.87 9.05
CA ILE A 314 14.86 15.67 9.99
C ILE A 314 14.21 14.34 9.69
N THR A 315 14.34 13.39 10.61
CA THR A 315 13.65 12.11 10.51
C THR A 315 12.15 12.31 10.68
N PHE A 316 11.35 11.37 10.16
CA PHE A 316 9.91 11.43 10.40
C PHE A 316 9.58 11.44 11.89
N GLY A 317 10.24 10.59 12.69
CA GLY A 317 10.02 10.51 14.12
C GLY A 317 10.29 11.85 14.84
N ASP A 318 11.34 12.56 14.41
CA ASP A 318 11.65 13.90 14.94
C ASP A 318 10.59 14.92 14.52
N PHE A 319 10.23 14.94 13.22
CA PHE A 319 9.21 15.83 12.71
C PHE A 319 7.87 15.65 13.43
N ALA A 320 7.40 14.41 13.52
CA ALA A 320 6.14 14.08 14.18
C ALA A 320 6.06 14.55 15.64
N ARG A 321 7.19 14.44 16.37
CA ARG A 321 7.26 14.84 17.76
C ARG A 321 7.46 16.33 17.98
N GLN A 322 8.23 16.97 17.09
CA GLN A 322 8.58 18.39 17.29
C GLN A 322 7.48 19.33 16.82
N LEU A 323 6.71 18.96 15.79
CA LEU A 323 5.75 19.85 15.13
C LEU A 323 4.70 20.41 16.12
N LYS A 324 4.10 19.55 16.94
CA LYS A 324 3.04 19.93 17.91
C LYS A 324 3.43 19.65 19.36
N LYS A 325 4.73 19.64 19.64
CA LYS A 325 5.27 19.31 20.96
C LYS A 325 4.72 20.19 22.08
N GLN A 326 4.47 21.47 21.83
CA GLN A 326 3.94 22.40 22.83
C GLN A 326 2.50 22.06 23.24
N ASP A 327 1.76 21.41 22.35
CA ASP A 327 0.38 20.96 22.58
C ASP A 327 0.34 19.53 23.15
N HIS A 328 1.50 18.90 23.38
CA HIS A 328 1.63 17.49 23.77
C HIS A 328 0.95 16.54 22.78
N LEU A 329 1.04 16.85 21.47
CA LEU A 329 0.51 16.03 20.38
C LEU A 329 1.65 15.48 19.51
N ILE A 330 1.39 14.32 18.90
CA ILE A 330 2.25 13.68 17.89
C ILE A 330 1.45 13.58 16.59
N THR A 331 2.04 13.91 15.44
CA THR A 331 1.43 13.67 14.14
C THR A 331 1.61 12.22 13.71
N ASP A 332 0.64 11.69 12.95
CA ASP A 332 0.65 10.30 12.51
C ASP A 332 1.61 10.06 11.33
N LEU A 333 2.17 8.86 11.26
CA LEU A 333 3.09 8.45 10.18
C LEU A 333 2.37 8.27 8.84
N TYR A 334 1.19 7.65 8.88
CA TYR A 334 0.45 7.33 7.67
C TYR A 334 -0.37 8.51 7.14
N ASP A 335 -0.79 9.42 8.04
CA ASP A 335 -1.42 10.68 7.66
C ASP A 335 -0.98 11.80 8.60
N GLY A 336 0.00 12.58 8.18
CA GLY A 336 0.56 13.68 8.98
C GLY A 336 -0.41 14.82 9.27
N SER A 337 -1.58 14.86 8.61
CA SER A 337 -2.65 15.81 8.94
C SER A 337 -3.37 15.44 10.24
N LEU A 338 -3.27 14.18 10.65
CA LEU A 338 -3.83 13.67 11.90
C LEU A 338 -2.84 13.86 13.05
N SER A 339 -3.35 14.00 14.26
CA SER A 339 -2.51 14.04 15.47
C SER A 339 -3.23 13.40 16.65
N SER A 340 -2.47 12.74 17.51
CA SER A 340 -2.93 12.11 18.74
C SER A 340 -2.16 12.61 19.95
N GLY A 341 -2.69 12.35 21.18
CA GLY A 341 -2.01 12.73 22.42
C GLY A 341 -0.68 12.00 22.59
N ASP A 342 0.40 12.71 22.91
CA ASP A 342 1.66 12.09 23.32
C ASP A 342 1.54 11.54 24.75
N ALA A 343 1.42 10.23 24.89
CA ALA A 343 1.35 9.58 26.19
C ALA A 343 2.63 9.77 27.04
N PHE A 344 3.75 10.13 26.41
CA PHE A 344 5.06 10.26 27.08
C PHE A 344 5.85 11.48 26.59
N PRO A 345 5.36 12.72 26.76
CA PRO A 345 5.94 13.92 26.14
C PRO A 345 7.38 14.23 26.60
N ASN A 346 7.81 13.63 27.71
CA ASN A 346 9.16 13.81 28.25
C ASN A 346 10.17 12.75 27.85
N ARG A 347 9.75 11.75 26.99
CA ARG A 347 10.66 10.71 26.51
C ARG A 347 11.15 11.04 25.11
N THR A 348 12.46 10.90 24.87
CA THR A 348 13.08 11.14 23.56
C THR A 348 12.90 9.97 22.59
N ASN A 349 12.79 8.73 23.10
CA ASN A 349 12.62 7.52 22.29
C ASN A 349 11.25 6.90 22.57
N ASN A 350 10.28 7.16 21.71
CA ASN A 350 8.96 6.57 21.83
C ASN A 350 8.41 6.19 20.44
N GLU A 351 9.00 5.13 19.85
CA GLU A 351 8.57 4.61 18.57
C GLU A 351 7.12 4.13 18.59
N ALA A 352 6.59 3.74 19.75
CA ALA A 352 5.25 3.20 19.87
C ALA A 352 4.13 4.24 19.62
N ALA A 353 4.35 5.52 19.93
CA ALA A 353 3.30 6.54 19.81
C ALA A 353 3.05 7.00 18.36
N ILE A 354 4.02 6.82 17.48
CA ILE A 354 3.99 7.33 16.10
C ILE A 354 3.02 6.53 15.19
N ASN A 355 2.65 5.32 15.60
CA ASN A 355 1.81 4.39 14.81
C ASN A 355 0.49 4.05 15.53
N GLU A 356 0.04 4.85 16.49
CA GLU A 356 -1.14 4.51 17.29
C GLU A 356 -2.42 4.48 16.44
N ALA A 357 -2.56 5.42 15.51
CA ALA A 357 -3.68 5.46 14.59
C ALA A 357 -3.72 4.21 13.69
N LEU A 358 -2.59 3.78 13.14
CA LEU A 358 -2.54 2.55 12.34
C LEU A 358 -2.97 1.32 13.15
N PHE A 359 -2.50 1.19 14.40
CA PHE A 359 -2.87 0.04 15.24
C PHE A 359 -4.35 0.02 15.59
N ASN A 360 -4.95 1.19 15.84
CA ASN A 360 -6.39 1.30 16.08
C ASN A 360 -7.17 0.92 14.83
N THR A 361 -6.80 1.45 13.67
CA THR A 361 -7.38 1.11 12.37
C THR A 361 -7.27 -0.38 12.07
N MET A 362 -6.11 -1.01 12.31
CA MET A 362 -5.94 -2.46 12.10
C MET A 362 -6.90 -3.31 12.92
N ASN A 363 -7.21 -2.91 14.16
CA ASN A 363 -8.16 -3.63 15.00
C ASN A 363 -9.59 -3.59 14.42
N LEU A 364 -9.98 -2.46 13.82
CA LEU A 364 -11.27 -2.32 13.15
C LEU A 364 -11.34 -3.17 11.88
N TYR A 365 -10.29 -3.17 11.06
CA TYR A 365 -10.19 -4.04 9.89
C TYR A 365 -10.25 -5.52 10.28
N ALA A 366 -9.56 -5.93 11.36
CA ALA A 366 -9.62 -7.30 11.85
C ALA A 366 -11.06 -7.70 12.24
N ALA A 367 -11.74 -6.88 13.01
CA ALA A 367 -13.13 -7.14 13.40
C ALA A 367 -14.08 -7.23 12.19
N ALA A 368 -13.91 -6.30 11.23
CA ALA A 368 -14.71 -6.23 10.03
C ALA A 368 -14.51 -7.46 9.12
N ILE A 369 -13.25 -7.88 8.88
CA ILE A 369 -12.95 -9.03 8.02
C ILE A 369 -13.44 -10.35 8.63
N TYR A 370 -13.28 -10.55 9.94
CA TYR A 370 -13.79 -11.73 10.61
C TYR A 370 -15.32 -11.82 10.49
N HIS A 371 -16.04 -10.73 10.72
CA HIS A 371 -17.48 -10.69 10.55
C HIS A 371 -17.89 -10.99 9.10
N TRP A 372 -17.29 -10.31 8.15
CA TRP A 372 -17.58 -10.47 6.72
C TRP A 372 -17.34 -11.90 6.24
N GLN A 373 -16.15 -12.45 6.52
CA GLN A 373 -15.77 -13.76 6.02
C GLN A 373 -16.59 -14.89 6.69
N ARG A 374 -16.74 -14.85 8.01
CA ARG A 374 -17.38 -15.94 8.75
C ARG A 374 -18.90 -15.82 8.78
N SER A 375 -19.43 -14.66 9.17
CA SER A 375 -20.87 -14.47 9.37
C SER A 375 -21.62 -14.20 8.08
N GLU A 376 -21.03 -13.39 7.16
CA GLU A 376 -21.70 -13.03 5.93
C GLU A 376 -21.44 -14.03 4.80
N LEU A 377 -20.19 -14.46 4.59
CA LEU A 377 -19.84 -15.37 3.49
C LEU A 377 -19.83 -16.84 3.87
N GLY A 378 -19.73 -17.19 5.15
CA GLY A 378 -19.73 -18.57 5.64
C GLY A 378 -18.39 -19.29 5.48
N VAL A 379 -17.28 -18.55 5.45
CA VAL A 379 -15.92 -19.13 5.48
C VAL A 379 -15.72 -19.88 6.80
N SER A 380 -15.30 -21.14 6.72
CA SER A 380 -15.00 -21.98 7.87
C SER A 380 -13.53 -22.37 7.89
N THR A 381 -12.81 -21.91 8.91
CA THR A 381 -11.38 -22.18 9.11
C THR A 381 -10.97 -21.94 10.55
N GLU A 382 -9.96 -22.65 11.03
CA GLU A 382 -9.30 -22.41 12.32
C GLU A 382 -8.11 -21.44 12.20
N LEU A 383 -7.79 -21.01 10.98
CA LEU A 383 -6.73 -20.02 10.78
C LEU A 383 -7.14 -18.65 11.33
N GLU A 384 -6.17 -17.93 11.87
CA GLU A 384 -6.32 -16.52 12.19
C GLU A 384 -6.08 -15.67 10.94
N TYR A 385 -6.93 -14.64 10.76
CA TYR A 385 -6.73 -13.66 9.68
C TYR A 385 -5.64 -12.67 10.06
N THR A 386 -4.52 -12.72 9.37
CA THR A 386 -3.37 -11.86 9.64
C THR A 386 -3.49 -10.56 8.84
N VAL A 387 -3.92 -9.47 9.49
CA VAL A 387 -4.04 -8.14 8.85
C VAL A 387 -2.67 -7.62 8.43
N LEU A 388 -1.69 -7.64 9.34
CA LEU A 388 -0.31 -7.23 9.09
C LEU A 388 0.67 -8.20 9.76
N ASN A 389 1.50 -8.87 8.96
CA ASN A 389 2.49 -9.85 9.42
C ASN A 389 3.85 -9.20 9.59
N GLN A 390 4.20 -8.85 10.82
CA GLN A 390 5.50 -8.25 11.17
C GLN A 390 6.68 -9.23 10.97
N GLU A 391 6.45 -10.53 11.10
CA GLU A 391 7.51 -11.54 10.85
C GLU A 391 7.85 -11.59 9.36
N ALA A 392 6.83 -11.57 8.49
CA ALA A 392 7.04 -11.50 7.05
C ALA A 392 7.80 -10.23 6.67
N HIS A 393 7.41 -9.09 7.23
CA HIS A 393 8.08 -7.81 6.98
C HIS A 393 9.58 -7.87 7.33
N LYS A 394 9.92 -8.38 8.52
CA LYS A 394 11.31 -8.48 9.00
C LYS A 394 12.14 -9.53 8.27
N ALA A 395 11.49 -10.60 7.78
CA ALA A 395 12.16 -11.72 7.11
C ALA A 395 12.25 -11.57 5.59
N TRP A 396 11.69 -10.47 5.03
CA TRP A 396 11.63 -10.27 3.59
C TRP A 396 13.00 -10.19 2.94
N LYS A 397 13.20 -10.89 1.82
CA LYS A 397 14.50 -11.02 1.14
C LYS A 397 14.42 -10.51 -0.29
N ASN A 398 15.52 -9.97 -0.76
CA ASN A 398 15.74 -9.77 -2.20
C ASN A 398 16.46 -11.01 -2.74
N ASP A 399 15.74 -11.88 -3.46
CA ASP A 399 16.21 -13.16 -4.01
C ASP A 399 16.49 -13.10 -5.51
N GLU A 400 16.65 -11.91 -6.07
CA GLU A 400 16.86 -11.76 -7.52
C GLU A 400 18.19 -12.29 -8.01
N LYS A 401 19.19 -12.28 -7.13
CA LYS A 401 20.51 -12.89 -7.37
C LYS A 401 21.04 -13.50 -6.08
N ASP A 402 21.81 -14.56 -6.20
CA ASP A 402 22.37 -15.30 -5.05
C ASP A 402 23.26 -14.44 -4.15
N PHE A 403 23.93 -13.46 -4.70
CA PHE A 403 24.65 -12.43 -3.97
C PHE A 403 24.91 -11.22 -4.89
N ASP A 404 24.35 -10.06 -4.54
CA ASP A 404 24.71 -8.79 -5.19
C ASP A 404 24.84 -7.70 -4.12
N LEU A 405 26.08 -7.41 -3.75
CA LEU A 405 26.43 -6.40 -2.75
C LEU A 405 25.88 -5.02 -3.07
N PHE A 406 25.62 -4.75 -4.36
CA PHE A 406 25.25 -3.42 -4.86
C PHE A 406 23.77 -3.30 -5.25
N GLN A 407 22.99 -4.38 -5.18
CA GLN A 407 21.61 -4.38 -5.65
C GLN A 407 20.62 -4.24 -4.49
N LEU A 408 20.09 -3.04 -4.36
CA LEU A 408 18.90 -2.79 -3.56
C LEU A 408 17.63 -3.15 -4.35
N ALA A 409 16.52 -3.41 -3.66
CA ALA A 409 15.25 -3.66 -4.31
C ALA A 409 14.73 -2.38 -4.98
N GLU A 410 14.69 -2.39 -6.32
CA GLU A 410 14.29 -1.27 -7.16
C GLU A 410 13.24 -1.71 -8.18
N SER A 411 12.34 -0.81 -8.59
CA SER A 411 11.26 -1.15 -9.52
C SER A 411 11.19 -0.26 -10.75
N MET A 412 11.87 0.90 -10.74
CA MET A 412 11.72 1.90 -11.81
C MET A 412 12.17 1.43 -13.19
N ASP A 413 13.22 0.61 -13.28
CA ASP A 413 13.67 0.08 -14.57
C ASP A 413 12.68 -0.94 -15.16
N ASP A 414 12.06 -1.78 -14.33
CA ASP A 414 11.04 -2.70 -14.77
C ASP A 414 9.74 -1.97 -15.14
N PHE A 415 9.36 -0.95 -14.36
CA PHE A 415 8.27 -0.06 -14.70
C PHE A 415 8.46 0.59 -16.06
N ARG A 416 9.62 1.24 -16.26
CA ARG A 416 9.98 1.89 -17.54
C ARG A 416 9.95 0.89 -18.70
N ALA A 417 10.53 -0.29 -18.52
CA ALA A 417 10.53 -1.34 -19.54
C ALA A 417 9.11 -1.81 -19.86
N GLY A 418 8.29 -2.07 -18.84
CA GLY A 418 6.91 -2.52 -19.00
C GLY A 418 6.04 -1.50 -19.74
N VAL A 419 6.05 -0.24 -19.31
CA VAL A 419 5.28 0.84 -19.97
C VAL A 419 5.77 1.10 -21.40
N THR A 420 7.06 0.92 -21.67
CA THR A 420 7.62 1.11 -23.01
C THR A 420 7.23 -0.03 -23.96
N THR A 421 7.24 -1.27 -23.48
CA THR A 421 7.00 -2.46 -24.33
C THR A 421 5.53 -2.78 -24.49
N ASN A 422 4.70 -2.57 -23.46
CA ASN A 422 3.25 -2.67 -23.57
C ASN A 422 2.65 -1.31 -23.97
N THR A 423 2.56 -1.06 -25.26
CA THR A 423 2.09 0.23 -25.81
C THR A 423 0.62 0.52 -25.56
N ALA A 424 -0.17 -0.48 -25.19
CA ALA A 424 -1.58 -0.32 -24.83
C ALA A 424 -1.78 0.01 -23.34
N MET A 425 -0.81 -0.33 -22.46
CA MET A 425 -0.96 -0.16 -21.03
C MET A 425 -1.02 1.32 -20.64
N LYS A 426 -2.00 1.68 -19.82
CA LYS A 426 -2.13 2.98 -19.16
C LYS A 426 -1.86 2.83 -17.66
N VAL A 427 -1.33 3.86 -17.04
CA VAL A 427 -0.96 3.84 -15.62
C VAL A 427 -1.52 5.05 -14.91
N LEU A 428 -2.11 4.83 -13.75
CA LEU A 428 -2.51 5.86 -12.80
C LEU A 428 -1.66 5.71 -11.54
N VAL A 429 -0.80 6.71 -11.26
CA VAL A 429 0.02 6.80 -10.05
C VAL A 429 -0.59 7.82 -9.12
N VAL A 430 -0.89 7.44 -7.90
CA VAL A 430 -1.60 8.30 -6.96
C VAL A 430 -0.94 8.32 -5.58
N HIS A 431 -1.04 9.46 -4.90
CA HIS A 431 -0.52 9.66 -3.53
C HIS A 431 -1.43 10.57 -2.71
N GLY A 432 -1.29 10.49 -1.39
CA GLY A 432 -1.76 11.50 -0.46
C GLY A 432 -0.68 12.56 -0.19
N GLN A 433 -1.12 13.80 0.05
CA GLN A 433 -0.24 14.95 0.30
C GLN A 433 0.55 14.85 1.60
N TYR A 434 -0.03 14.15 2.60
CA TYR A 434 0.48 14.08 3.97
C TYR A 434 1.09 12.71 4.31
N ASP A 435 1.38 11.91 3.28
CA ASP A 435 1.99 10.57 3.41
C ASP A 435 3.50 10.69 3.67
N THR A 436 3.93 10.41 4.90
CA THR A 436 5.36 10.42 5.24
C THR A 436 6.03 9.06 5.04
N VAL A 437 5.26 7.97 4.85
CA VAL A 437 5.77 6.61 4.60
C VAL A 437 6.34 6.51 3.19
N THR A 438 5.55 6.98 2.21
CA THR A 438 5.93 6.97 0.80
C THR A 438 5.69 8.35 0.20
N PRO A 439 6.59 9.31 0.44
CA PRO A 439 6.41 10.70 0.06
C PRO A 439 6.13 10.85 -1.45
N TYR A 440 5.08 11.56 -1.80
CA TYR A 440 4.64 11.75 -3.19
C TYR A 440 5.75 12.32 -4.08
N PHE A 441 6.61 13.16 -3.52
CA PHE A 441 7.67 13.82 -4.28
C PHE A 441 8.74 12.84 -4.73
N ALA A 442 8.95 11.73 -4.04
CA ALA A 442 9.79 10.63 -4.52
C ALA A 442 9.29 10.11 -5.87
N SER A 443 7.99 9.81 -5.99
CA SER A 443 7.37 9.37 -7.23
C SER A 443 7.49 10.41 -8.34
N LYS A 444 7.11 11.64 -8.05
CA LYS A 444 7.19 12.76 -9.01
C LYS A 444 8.60 12.92 -9.57
N ARG A 445 9.61 12.95 -8.68
CA ARG A 445 11.03 13.08 -9.07
C ARG A 445 11.49 11.89 -9.92
N LEU A 446 11.16 10.64 -9.51
CA LEU A 446 11.53 9.43 -10.24
C LEU A 446 10.83 9.33 -11.60
N MET A 447 9.58 9.76 -11.72
CA MET A 447 8.89 9.82 -13.03
C MET A 447 9.61 10.79 -13.98
N HIS A 448 10.04 11.95 -13.51
CA HIS A 448 10.84 12.89 -14.32
C HIS A 448 12.24 12.35 -14.67
N GLN A 449 12.82 11.51 -13.81
CA GLN A 449 14.13 10.86 -14.06
C GLN A 449 14.00 9.57 -14.89
N SER A 450 12.82 9.03 -15.09
CA SER A 450 12.59 7.71 -15.71
C SER A 450 13.02 7.60 -17.17
N ARG A 451 13.22 8.73 -17.86
CA ARG A 451 13.57 8.78 -19.30
C ARG A 451 12.54 8.07 -20.19
N LEU A 452 11.29 8.02 -19.78
CA LEU A 452 10.21 7.57 -20.64
C LEU A 452 10.12 8.49 -21.87
N LYS A 453 9.95 7.89 -23.05
CA LYS A 453 9.65 8.64 -24.27
C LYS A 453 8.28 9.31 -24.14
N ALA A 454 8.04 10.37 -24.93
CA ALA A 454 6.85 11.18 -24.82
C ALA A 454 5.55 10.38 -24.95
N ASP A 455 5.50 9.41 -25.85
CA ASP A 455 4.36 8.52 -26.06
C ASP A 455 4.09 7.60 -24.86
N ALA A 456 5.14 7.04 -24.26
CA ALA A 456 5.05 6.23 -23.06
C ALA A 456 4.68 7.10 -21.82
N ARG A 457 5.29 8.29 -21.69
CA ARG A 457 4.99 9.23 -20.61
C ARG A 457 3.54 9.73 -20.64
N ALA A 458 2.98 9.95 -21.81
CA ALA A 458 1.59 10.38 -21.98
C ALA A 458 0.55 9.35 -21.50
N ARG A 459 0.95 8.09 -21.31
CA ARG A 459 0.10 7.03 -20.78
C ARG A 459 0.22 6.85 -19.27
N VAL A 460 1.04 7.66 -18.60
CA VAL A 460 1.18 7.69 -17.15
C VAL A 460 0.56 8.96 -16.61
N THR A 461 -0.53 8.82 -15.88
CA THR A 461 -1.22 9.91 -15.17
C THR A 461 -0.78 9.91 -13.71
N GLU A 462 -0.41 11.07 -13.19
CA GLU A 462 -0.07 11.26 -11.78
C GLU A 462 -1.14 12.13 -11.12
N LYS A 463 -1.59 11.74 -9.93
CA LYS A 463 -2.58 12.48 -9.13
C LYS A 463 -2.13 12.56 -7.69
N LEU A 464 -2.42 13.69 -7.07
CA LEU A 464 -2.14 13.96 -5.66
C LEU A 464 -3.46 14.33 -4.98
N TYR A 465 -3.83 13.59 -3.94
CA TYR A 465 -5.05 13.79 -3.18
C TYR A 465 -4.75 14.34 -1.80
N GLU A 466 -5.71 15.00 -1.20
CA GLU A 466 -5.64 15.37 0.21
C GLU A 466 -5.74 14.12 1.08
N GLY A 467 -5.03 14.08 2.23
CA GLY A 467 -4.92 12.90 3.08
C GLY A 467 -3.54 12.28 3.05
N GLY A 468 -3.37 11.19 3.79
CA GLY A 468 -2.10 10.48 3.97
C GLY A 468 -1.92 9.28 3.06
N HIS A 469 -1.23 8.24 3.57
CA HIS A 469 -0.92 7.00 2.85
C HIS A 469 -2.17 6.30 2.32
N MET A 470 -3.23 6.26 3.14
CA MET A 470 -4.56 5.77 2.80
C MET A 470 -5.52 6.96 2.58
N PHE A 471 -5.16 7.92 1.72
CA PHE A 471 -5.94 9.13 1.43
C PHE A 471 -7.41 8.83 1.10
N TYR A 472 -7.71 7.66 0.63
CA TYR A 472 -9.05 7.19 0.31
C TYR A 472 -9.92 6.94 1.56
N SER A 473 -9.39 7.01 2.79
CA SER A 473 -10.20 7.08 4.01
C SER A 473 -11.04 8.36 4.05
N TRP A 474 -10.59 9.45 3.44
CA TRP A 474 -11.33 10.70 3.28
C TRP A 474 -12.42 10.54 2.21
N HIS A 475 -13.66 10.87 2.56
CA HIS A 475 -14.82 10.61 1.69
C HIS A 475 -14.70 11.24 0.30
N GLU A 476 -14.34 12.53 0.23
CA GLU A 476 -14.23 13.23 -1.04
C GLU A 476 -13.04 12.72 -1.86
N GLN A 477 -11.92 12.43 -1.22
CA GLN A 477 -10.74 11.93 -1.92
C GLN A 477 -10.97 10.52 -2.48
N ARG A 478 -11.68 9.66 -1.74
CA ARG A 478 -12.11 8.34 -2.24
C ARG A 478 -13.04 8.46 -3.45
N ARG A 479 -13.97 9.43 -3.43
CA ARG A 479 -14.88 9.69 -4.55
C ARG A 479 -14.10 10.12 -5.80
N LEU A 480 -13.22 11.12 -5.68
CA LEU A 480 -12.38 11.60 -6.78
C LEU A 480 -11.48 10.51 -7.32
N PHE A 481 -10.85 9.71 -6.43
CA PHE A 481 -10.02 8.60 -6.83
C PHE A 481 -10.81 7.53 -7.59
N SER A 482 -12.00 7.19 -7.13
CA SER A 482 -12.89 6.25 -7.85
C SER A 482 -13.24 6.74 -9.25
N GLU A 483 -13.44 8.05 -9.43
CA GLU A 483 -13.68 8.66 -10.75
C GLU A 483 -12.46 8.58 -11.67
N ASP A 484 -11.27 8.86 -11.15
CA ASP A 484 -10.03 8.73 -11.93
C ASP A 484 -9.75 7.26 -12.32
N VAL A 485 -10.00 6.28 -11.44
CA VAL A 485 -9.91 4.86 -11.76
C VAL A 485 -10.95 4.46 -12.81
N ARG A 486 -12.19 4.93 -12.67
CA ARG A 486 -13.25 4.71 -13.67
C ARG A 486 -12.81 5.22 -15.04
N ALA A 487 -12.28 6.43 -15.12
CA ALA A 487 -11.80 7.03 -16.36
C ALA A 487 -10.67 6.19 -16.98
N LEU A 488 -9.75 5.67 -16.16
CA LEU A 488 -8.71 4.74 -16.62
C LEU A 488 -9.33 3.47 -17.21
N VAL A 489 -10.23 2.81 -16.48
CA VAL A 489 -10.82 1.51 -16.89
C VAL A 489 -11.65 1.67 -18.16
N GLN A 490 -12.53 2.67 -18.22
CA GLN A 490 -13.41 2.94 -19.37
C GLN A 490 -12.66 3.48 -20.60
N SER A 491 -11.40 3.85 -20.47
CA SER A 491 -10.60 4.28 -21.62
C SER A 491 -10.17 3.12 -22.55
N PHE A 492 -10.63 1.89 -22.26
CA PHE A 492 -10.41 0.67 -23.03
C PHE A 492 -11.70 0.06 -23.59
N ASP A 493 -12.86 0.70 -23.33
CA ASP A 493 -14.16 0.32 -23.86
C ASP A 493 -14.31 0.66 -25.37
#